data_ff5d1156529e1fd9758049bc74ae907a
#
_entry.id   ff5d1156529e1fd9758049bc74ae907a
#
_cell.length_a   1.000
_cell.length_b   1.000
_cell.length_c   1.000
_cell.angle_alpha   90.00
_cell.angle_beta   90.00
_cell.angle_gamma   90.00
#
_symmetry.space_group_name_H-M   'P 1'
#
loop_
_entity.id
_entity.type
_entity.pdbx_description
1 polymer ?
#
loop_
_entity_poly.entity_id
_entity_poly.type
_entity_poly.pdbx_seq_one_letter_code
_entity_poly.pdbx_strand_id
1 'polypeptide(L)'
;MKSIKAIICSIALFAMFAGTAAQAKTEIQWWHAFGGRLGELLDEQVNKFNASQNKYTVVHTRKGNYSETLNAGIAAFRAGQHPNILMVFEVGTASLMAA
;
A
#
# COMPACT_ATOMS: atom_id res chain seq x y z
N MET A 1 -34.52 -32.01 32.59
CA MET A 1 -34.70 -32.06 31.13
C MET A 1 -34.82 -30.69 30.45
N LYS A 2 -35.26 -29.64 31.11
CA LYS A 2 -35.30 -28.27 30.51
C LYS A 2 -33.92 -27.59 30.38
N SER A 3 -32.90 -27.98 31.15
CA SER A 3 -31.55 -27.41 31.17
C SER A 3 -30.67 -27.80 29.99
N ILE A 4 -30.88 -28.98 29.39
CA ILE A 4 -30.04 -29.51 28.31
C ILE A 4 -30.34 -28.80 26.98
N LYS A 5 -31.61 -28.43 26.76
CA LYS A 5 -32.01 -27.70 25.54
C LYS A 5 -31.48 -26.26 25.53
N ALA A 6 -31.35 -25.62 26.67
CA ALA A 6 -30.79 -24.27 26.79
C ALA A 6 -29.27 -24.24 26.54
N ILE A 7 -28.57 -25.29 26.97
CA ILE A 7 -27.10 -25.41 26.79
C ILE A 7 -26.75 -25.62 25.29
N ILE A 8 -27.54 -26.42 24.59
CA ILE A 8 -27.28 -26.67 23.13
C ILE A 8 -27.50 -25.40 22.28
N CYS A 9 -28.49 -24.58 22.63
CA CYS A 9 -28.70 -23.29 21.94
C CYS A 9 -27.58 -22.29 22.21
N SER A 10 -26.97 -22.28 23.42
CA SER A 10 -25.87 -21.37 23.75
C SER A 10 -24.57 -21.71 23.01
N ILE A 11 -24.29 -22.99 22.78
CA ILE A 11 -23.09 -23.45 22.04
C ILE A 11 -23.23 -23.17 20.54
N ALA A 12 -24.41 -23.29 19.98
CA ALA A 12 -24.65 -22.97 18.55
C ALA A 12 -24.52 -21.48 18.24
N LEU A 13 -24.80 -20.58 19.19
CA LEU A 13 -24.69 -19.14 18.99
C LEU A 13 -23.23 -18.65 19.06
N PHE A 14 -22.33 -19.37 19.72
CA PHE A 14 -20.91 -19.00 19.83
C PHE A 14 -20.10 -19.41 18.60
N ALA A 15 -20.57 -20.37 17.81
CA ALA A 15 -19.89 -20.84 16.59
C ALA A 15 -20.04 -19.90 15.39
N MET A 16 -20.94 -18.91 15.43
CA MET A 16 -21.16 -17.96 14.31
C MET A 16 -20.24 -16.73 14.33
N PHE A 17 -19.39 -16.55 15.34
CA PHE A 17 -18.43 -15.45 15.46
C PHE A 17 -16.99 -15.79 15.08
N ALA A 18 -16.73 -16.96 14.51
CA ALA A 18 -15.50 -17.24 13.81
C ALA A 18 -15.50 -16.55 12.43
N GLY A 19 -15.75 -15.23 12.42
CA GLY A 19 -15.47 -14.39 11.26
C GLY A 19 -13.99 -14.51 10.98
N THR A 20 -13.62 -15.04 9.82
CA THR A 20 -12.26 -14.97 9.31
C THR A 20 -11.87 -13.51 9.32
N ALA A 21 -11.00 -13.11 10.23
CA ALA A 21 -10.39 -11.77 10.20
C ALA A 21 -9.69 -11.66 8.85
N ALA A 22 -10.30 -10.93 7.90
CA ALA A 22 -9.66 -10.61 6.64
C ALA A 22 -8.39 -9.83 7.00
N GLN A 23 -7.22 -10.42 6.75
CA GLN A 23 -5.94 -9.80 7.06
C GLN A 23 -5.81 -8.56 6.16
N ALA A 24 -5.64 -7.38 6.75
CA ALA A 24 -5.42 -6.15 6.02
C ALA A 24 -4.17 -6.28 5.14
N LYS A 25 -4.27 -5.81 3.88
CA LYS A 25 -3.13 -5.78 2.95
C LYS A 25 -2.08 -4.80 3.46
N THR A 26 -0.80 -5.14 3.30
CA THR A 26 0.30 -4.20 3.55
C THR A 26 0.36 -3.17 2.44
N GLU A 27 0.31 -1.91 2.80
CA GLU A 27 0.40 -0.80 1.85
C GLU A 27 1.85 -0.48 1.49
N ILE A 28 2.12 -0.29 0.21
CA ILE A 28 3.41 0.10 -0.34
C ILE A 28 3.24 1.45 -1.04
N GLN A 29 3.84 2.49 -0.48
CA GLN A 29 3.84 3.83 -1.05
C GLN A 29 4.93 3.96 -2.12
N TRP A 30 4.54 4.37 -3.33
CA TRP A 30 5.46 4.62 -4.44
C TRP A 30 5.30 6.04 -4.98
N TRP A 31 6.35 6.84 -4.88
CA TRP A 31 6.38 8.19 -5.44
C TRP A 31 7.12 8.22 -6.76
N HIS A 32 6.52 8.86 -7.76
CA HIS A 32 7.02 8.88 -9.13
C HIS A 32 6.79 10.22 -9.83
N ALA A 33 7.42 10.39 -11.00
CA ALA A 33 7.35 11.58 -11.84
C ALA A 33 6.56 11.37 -13.14
N PHE A 34 6.02 10.17 -13.39
CA PHE A 34 5.31 9.89 -14.63
C PHE A 34 3.98 10.62 -14.69
N GLY A 35 3.76 11.34 -15.81
CA GLY A 35 2.50 12.00 -16.15
C GLY A 35 2.04 11.62 -17.55
N GLY A 36 0.88 12.11 -17.97
CA GLY A 36 0.31 11.82 -19.29
C GLY A 36 0.21 10.32 -19.55
N ARG A 37 0.54 9.89 -20.76
CA ARG A 37 0.42 8.48 -21.17
C ARG A 37 1.23 7.50 -20.29
N LEU A 38 2.40 7.92 -19.83
CA LEU A 38 3.20 7.07 -18.92
C LEU A 38 2.53 6.90 -17.55
N GLY A 39 1.88 7.93 -17.06
CA GLY A 39 1.08 7.86 -15.83
C GLY A 39 -0.10 6.89 -15.96
N GLU A 40 -0.82 6.95 -17.09
CA GLU A 40 -1.93 6.02 -17.38
C GLU A 40 -1.46 4.56 -17.45
N LEU A 41 -0.33 4.30 -18.10
CA LEU A 41 0.26 2.97 -18.17
C LEU A 41 0.68 2.46 -16.79
N LEU A 42 1.21 3.34 -15.95
CA LEU A 42 1.54 2.99 -14.57
C LEU A 42 0.29 2.63 -13.76
N ASP A 43 -0.78 3.42 -13.88
CA ASP A 43 -2.09 3.11 -13.27
C ASP A 43 -2.57 1.70 -13.65
N GLU A 44 -2.52 1.37 -14.95
CA GLU A 44 -2.92 0.04 -15.43
C GLU A 44 -2.09 -1.07 -14.79
N GLN A 45 -0.76 -0.90 -14.70
CA GLN A 45 0.13 -1.89 -14.11
C GLN A 45 -0.10 -2.06 -12.60
N VAL A 46 -0.23 -0.95 -11.88
CA VAL A 46 -0.51 -0.98 -10.43
C VAL A 46 -1.85 -1.64 -10.15
N ASN A 47 -2.90 -1.32 -10.92
CA ASN A 47 -4.21 -1.94 -10.78
C ASN A 47 -4.16 -3.45 -11.03
N LYS A 48 -3.44 -3.89 -12.06
CA LYS A 48 -3.23 -5.32 -12.34
C LYS A 48 -2.50 -6.02 -11.20
N PHE A 49 -1.44 -5.43 -10.69
CA PHE A 49 -0.72 -5.98 -9.54
C PHE A 49 -1.62 -6.07 -8.30
N ASN A 50 -2.33 -5.01 -7.96
CA ASN A 50 -3.21 -4.98 -6.79
C ASN A 50 -4.36 -5.98 -6.88
N ALA A 51 -4.86 -6.26 -8.09
CA ALA A 51 -5.89 -7.26 -8.34
C ALA A 51 -5.36 -8.71 -8.34
N SER A 52 -4.06 -8.92 -8.57
CA SER A 52 -3.47 -10.23 -8.75
C SER A 52 -3.20 -10.99 -7.45
N GLN A 53 -3.22 -10.32 -6.30
CA GLN A 53 -2.87 -10.91 -5.01
C GLN A 53 -3.55 -10.15 -3.85
N ASN A 54 -3.53 -10.73 -2.65
CA ASN A 54 -4.22 -10.20 -1.46
C ASN A 54 -3.28 -9.76 -0.33
N LYS A 55 -1.98 -9.78 -0.55
CA LYS A 55 -0.97 -9.51 0.48
C LYS A 55 -0.56 -8.04 0.52
N TYR A 56 -0.44 -7.40 -0.63
CA TYR A 56 0.04 -6.03 -0.76
C TYR A 56 -0.93 -5.15 -1.54
N THR A 57 -0.92 -3.85 -1.24
CA THR A 57 -1.57 -2.82 -2.04
C THR A 57 -0.55 -1.74 -2.36
N VAL A 58 -0.24 -1.54 -3.63
CA VAL A 58 0.59 -0.43 -4.06
C VAL A 58 -0.28 0.81 -4.20
N VAL A 59 0.12 1.89 -3.54
CA VAL A 59 -0.46 3.23 -3.68
C VAL A 59 0.60 4.12 -4.30
N HIS A 60 0.42 4.48 -5.57
CA HIS A 60 1.38 5.33 -6.26
C HIS A 60 0.90 6.78 -6.31
N THR A 61 1.82 7.71 -6.21
CA THR A 61 1.55 9.14 -6.19
C THR A 61 2.55 9.87 -7.07
N ARG A 62 2.04 10.66 -8.02
CA ARG A 62 2.89 11.57 -8.80
C ARG A 62 3.25 12.78 -7.94
N LYS A 63 4.55 13.05 -7.79
CA LYS A 63 5.07 14.18 -6.99
C LYS A 63 5.55 15.37 -7.84
N GLY A 64 5.21 15.39 -9.12
CA GLY A 64 5.63 16.41 -10.07
C GLY A 64 6.60 15.86 -11.11
N ASN A 65 7.53 16.68 -11.60
CA ASN A 65 8.62 16.24 -12.47
C ASN A 65 9.71 15.49 -11.71
N TYR A 66 10.78 15.08 -12.38
CA TYR A 66 11.87 14.33 -11.75
C TYR A 66 12.55 15.08 -10.59
N SER A 67 12.84 16.36 -10.76
CA SER A 67 13.47 17.18 -9.72
C SER A 67 12.55 17.40 -8.53
N GLU A 68 11.27 17.67 -8.78
CA GLU A 68 10.26 17.82 -7.73
C GLU A 68 10.08 16.52 -6.92
N THR A 69 10.02 15.39 -7.62
CA THR A 69 9.91 14.06 -6.98
C THR A 69 11.13 13.75 -6.13
N LEU A 70 12.33 14.02 -6.62
CA LEU A 70 13.57 13.84 -5.86
C LEU A 70 13.60 14.72 -4.62
N ASN A 71 13.30 16.01 -4.75
CA ASN A 71 13.30 16.95 -3.62
C ASN A 71 12.25 16.57 -2.57
N ALA A 72 11.05 16.16 -3.00
CA ALA A 72 10.01 15.67 -2.10
C ALA A 72 10.47 14.41 -1.34
N GLY A 73 11.15 13.49 -2.03
CA GLY A 73 11.70 12.27 -1.43
C GLY A 73 12.77 12.57 -0.39
N ILE A 74 13.71 13.46 -0.69
CA ILE A 74 14.77 13.86 0.24
C ILE A 74 14.19 14.56 1.48
N ALA A 75 13.22 15.47 1.28
CA ALA A 75 12.57 16.16 2.41
C ALA A 75 11.81 15.17 3.30
N ALA A 76 11.07 14.23 2.70
CA ALA A 76 10.34 13.21 3.42
C ALA A 76 11.27 12.24 4.17
N PHE A 77 12.40 11.86 3.57
CA PHE A 77 13.42 11.04 4.24
C PHE A 77 13.97 11.70 5.49
N ARG A 78 14.34 12.97 5.40
CA ARG A 78 14.83 13.76 6.55
C ARG A 78 13.77 13.92 7.65
N ALA A 79 12.48 13.93 7.27
CA ALA A 79 11.37 13.99 8.21
C ALA A 79 10.91 12.61 8.76
N GLY A 80 11.56 11.52 8.33
CA GLY A 80 11.14 10.16 8.70
C GLY A 80 9.81 9.71 8.09
N GLN A 81 9.37 10.34 6.99
CA GLN A 81 8.08 10.13 6.32
C GLN A 81 8.23 9.74 4.83
N HIS A 82 9.34 9.10 4.49
CA HIS A 82 9.63 8.71 3.11
C HIS A 82 8.72 7.57 2.62
N PRO A 83 8.48 7.47 1.29
CA PRO A 83 7.78 6.35 0.70
C PRO A 83 8.64 5.07 0.77
N ASN A 84 8.01 3.92 0.47
CA ASN A 84 8.72 2.65 0.33
C ASN A 84 9.54 2.60 -0.97
N ILE A 85 9.03 3.23 -2.04
CA ILE A 85 9.67 3.29 -3.35
C ILE A 85 9.68 4.75 -3.82
N LEU A 86 10.86 5.23 -4.22
CA LEU A 86 11.05 6.54 -4.81
C LEU A 86 11.64 6.40 -6.21
N MET A 87 10.98 6.98 -7.21
CA MET A 87 11.54 7.09 -8.56
C MET A 87 12.63 8.16 -8.58
N VAL A 88 13.81 7.79 -9.05
CA VAL A 88 14.96 8.70 -9.22
C VAL A 88 15.47 8.60 -10.65
N PHE A 89 15.74 9.73 -11.28
CA PHE A 89 16.41 9.77 -12.57
C PHE A 89 17.95 9.71 -12.42
N GLU A 90 18.66 9.26 -13.43
CA GLU A 90 20.09 8.94 -13.33
C GLU A 90 20.96 10.08 -12.82
N VAL A 91 20.70 11.30 -13.24
CA VAL A 91 21.47 12.49 -12.79
C VAL A 91 21.12 12.92 -11.35
N GLY A 92 20.04 12.44 -10.79
CA GLY A 92 19.62 12.70 -9.41
C GLY A 92 20.24 11.75 -8.38
N THR A 93 20.86 10.67 -8.82
CA THR A 93 21.39 9.62 -7.94
C THR A 93 22.40 10.13 -6.93
N ALA A 94 23.34 10.95 -7.37
CA ALA A 94 24.36 11.53 -6.49
C ALA A 94 23.76 12.42 -5.38
N SER A 95 22.75 13.22 -5.73
CA SER A 95 22.04 14.07 -4.76
C SER A 95 21.28 13.24 -3.72
N LEU A 96 20.66 12.13 -4.15
CA LEU A 96 19.97 11.23 -3.24
C LEU A 96 20.93 10.53 -2.28
N MET A 97 22.09 10.10 -2.77
CA MET A 97 23.11 9.43 -1.94
C MET A 97 23.76 10.36 -0.93
N ALA A 98 23.71 11.66 -1.14
CA ALA A 98 24.25 12.69 -0.25
C ALA A 98 23.23 13.20 0.79
N ALA A 99 21.99 12.76 0.70
CA ALA A 99 20.90 13.20 1.58
C ALA A 99 20.87 12.45 2.90
#